data_185005cd25b72d61719ed066c0f9820a
#
_entry.id   185005cd25b72d61719ed066c0f9820a
#
_cell.length_a   1.000
_cell.length_b   1.000
_cell.length_c   1.000
_cell.angle_alpha   90.00
_cell.angle_beta   90.00
_cell.angle_gamma   90.00
#
_symmetry.space_group_name_H-M   'P 1'
#
loop_
_entity.id
_entity.type
_entity.pdbx_description
1 polymer ?
#
loop_
_entity_poly.entity_id
_entity_poly.type
_entity_poly.pdbx_seq_one_letter_code
_entity_poly.pdbx_strand_id
1 'polypeptide(L)'
;DFKFIYEDTNTAYKMIGNAVPVNLAYEIAVAIKKYLEGNGAEVAVDNEVIDAKEVNEKKVSTKSNNQGRAYEYAWIKTLYKALCEMRKTRIVDNSSLHANEKAWALMDEEMQQTFMISAESAIDTVLEMEPKMSEGSSDELTLEFQKDGAGVKGDVRDIVIRREDIEWEIGLSIKHNHDAVKHSRLSHKLDFGKEWFDMPCSDAYWDAVQPIFDMLKNEKDNGSRWSEINDKDEVVYVPLLHAFMDEVNRAYKEDKNMPRKMIEYLIGIEDYYKVVSRDSKRLTMIHTFNMHDTLNKPSENKVSAITVPVVELPTRLVALEFKPGSTNTVEMFLDNGWQLSFRIHNASTKVEPSLKFDVQFIGMPTSVLNIECKWK
;
A
#
# COMPACT_ATOMS: atom_id res chain seq x y z
N ASP A 1 17.75 6.51 -36.39
CA ASP A 1 18.70 6.70 -35.31
C ASP A 1 18.51 8.09 -34.70
N PHE A 2 17.90 8.15 -33.51
CA PHE A 2 17.78 9.40 -32.78
C PHE A 2 19.07 9.67 -32.02
N LYS A 3 19.71 10.80 -32.27
CA LYS A 3 20.82 11.30 -31.43
C LYS A 3 20.24 12.23 -30.37
N PHE A 4 20.34 11.83 -29.10
CA PHE A 4 20.07 12.72 -27.98
C PHE A 4 21.31 13.61 -27.75
N ILE A 5 21.11 14.92 -27.76
CA ILE A 5 22.11 15.89 -27.35
C ILE A 5 21.75 16.30 -25.94
N TYR A 6 22.61 16.02 -24.97
CA TYR A 6 22.38 16.29 -23.55
C TYR A 6 23.67 16.81 -22.90
N GLU A 7 23.52 17.64 -21.89
CA GLU A 7 24.65 18.21 -21.17
C GLU A 7 25.17 17.28 -20.06
N ASP A 8 24.29 16.47 -19.49
CA ASP A 8 24.61 15.51 -18.45
C ASP A 8 23.63 14.30 -18.48
N THR A 9 24.02 13.21 -17.80
CA THR A 9 23.25 11.94 -17.79
C THR A 9 21.86 12.09 -17.20
N ASN A 10 21.66 12.96 -16.19
CA ASN A 10 20.35 13.17 -15.57
C ASN A 10 19.39 13.87 -16.54
N THR A 11 19.90 14.83 -17.31
CA THR A 11 19.14 15.49 -18.37
C THR A 11 18.75 14.49 -19.46
N ALA A 12 19.65 13.57 -19.83
CA ALA A 12 19.32 12.50 -20.80
C ALA A 12 18.20 11.60 -20.27
N TYR A 13 18.23 11.16 -19.01
CA TYR A 13 17.17 10.37 -18.40
C TYR A 13 15.82 11.09 -18.34
N LYS A 14 15.82 12.39 -18.01
CA LYS A 14 14.60 13.22 -18.03
C LYS A 14 14.00 13.31 -19.46
N MET A 15 14.84 13.48 -20.47
CA MET A 15 14.39 13.55 -21.86
C MET A 15 13.78 12.21 -22.31
N ILE A 16 14.37 11.08 -21.94
CA ILE A 16 13.84 9.75 -22.25
C ILE A 16 12.53 9.50 -21.48
N GLY A 17 12.47 9.86 -20.20
CA GLY A 17 11.27 9.67 -19.35
C GLY A 17 10.06 10.49 -19.77
N ASN A 18 10.29 11.64 -20.45
CA ASN A 18 9.23 12.51 -20.98
C ASN A 18 8.89 12.21 -22.44
N ALA A 19 9.62 11.30 -23.10
CA ALA A 19 9.34 10.93 -24.48
C ALA A 19 8.06 10.09 -24.57
N VAL A 20 7.07 10.57 -25.30
CA VAL A 20 5.88 9.77 -25.63
C VAL A 20 6.33 8.60 -26.51
N PRO A 21 5.98 7.35 -26.17
CA PRO A 21 6.29 6.20 -27.04
C PRO A 21 5.84 6.45 -28.45
N VAL A 22 6.71 6.22 -29.43
CA VAL A 22 6.45 6.54 -30.86
C VAL A 22 5.14 5.90 -31.34
N ASN A 23 4.86 4.67 -30.95
CA ASN A 23 3.61 3.99 -31.33
C ASN A 23 2.37 4.69 -30.72
N LEU A 24 2.44 5.15 -29.49
CA LEU A 24 1.33 5.90 -28.85
C LEU A 24 1.13 7.25 -29.56
N ALA A 25 2.21 7.97 -29.86
CA ALA A 25 2.14 9.22 -30.61
C ALA A 25 1.53 9.01 -32.00
N TYR A 26 1.89 7.92 -32.69
CA TYR A 26 1.34 7.55 -33.98
C TYR A 26 -0.17 7.25 -33.90
N GLU A 27 -0.62 6.45 -32.92
CA GLU A 27 -2.04 6.12 -32.76
C GLU A 27 -2.89 7.35 -32.42
N ILE A 28 -2.36 8.26 -31.58
CA ILE A 28 -3.00 9.55 -31.28
C ILE A 28 -3.10 10.39 -32.55
N ALA A 29 -2.04 10.49 -33.34
CA ALA A 29 -2.03 11.25 -34.58
C ALA A 29 -3.02 10.68 -35.60
N VAL A 30 -3.12 9.35 -35.73
CA VAL A 30 -4.11 8.67 -36.61
C VAL A 30 -5.54 8.96 -36.13
N ALA A 31 -5.80 8.94 -34.84
CA ALA A 31 -7.13 9.24 -34.29
C ALA A 31 -7.53 10.70 -34.56
N ILE A 32 -6.62 11.65 -34.34
CA ILE A 32 -6.84 13.08 -34.64
C ILE A 32 -7.08 13.28 -36.12
N LYS A 33 -6.29 12.64 -37.00
CA LYS A 33 -6.47 12.73 -38.44
C LYS A 33 -7.84 12.24 -38.89
N LYS A 34 -8.29 11.08 -38.40
CA LYS A 34 -9.65 10.55 -38.69
C LYS A 34 -10.75 11.49 -38.24
N TYR A 35 -10.59 12.13 -37.07
CA TYR A 35 -11.54 13.11 -36.55
C TYR A 35 -11.62 14.35 -37.46
N LEU A 36 -10.47 14.89 -37.87
CA LEU A 36 -10.39 16.07 -38.73
C LEU A 36 -10.89 15.79 -40.19
N GLU A 37 -10.78 14.58 -40.69
CA GLU A 37 -11.26 14.16 -41.99
C GLU A 37 -12.77 13.86 -42.03
N GLY A 38 -13.50 14.07 -40.93
CA GLY A 38 -14.95 13.87 -40.84
C GLY A 38 -15.40 12.41 -40.83
N ASN A 39 -14.46 11.46 -40.70
CA ASN A 39 -14.74 10.03 -40.59
C ASN A 39 -14.89 9.56 -39.14
N GLY A 40 -15.02 10.47 -38.21
CA GLY A 40 -15.36 10.16 -36.82
C GLY A 40 -16.84 9.80 -36.74
N ALA A 41 -17.15 8.61 -36.23
CA ALA A 41 -18.49 8.31 -35.76
C ALA A 41 -18.92 9.40 -34.79
N GLU A 42 -20.12 9.97 -35.00
CA GLU A 42 -20.73 10.83 -34.02
C GLU A 42 -20.76 10.09 -32.68
N VAL A 43 -19.93 10.52 -31.73
CA VAL A 43 -20.12 10.16 -30.36
C VAL A 43 -21.33 10.98 -29.93
N ALA A 44 -22.49 10.35 -29.93
CA ALA A 44 -23.67 10.93 -29.29
C ALA A 44 -23.32 11.27 -27.86
N VAL A 45 -23.12 12.55 -27.59
CA VAL A 45 -23.02 13.06 -26.24
C VAL A 45 -24.46 13.14 -25.74
N ASP A 46 -24.95 12.04 -25.17
CA ASP A 46 -26.19 12.06 -24.40
C ASP A 46 -25.95 12.92 -23.16
N ASN A 47 -26.43 14.17 -23.23
CA ASN A 47 -26.49 15.10 -22.11
C ASN A 47 -27.63 14.75 -21.16
N GLU A 48 -27.74 13.51 -20.73
CA GLU A 48 -28.48 13.18 -19.51
C GLU A 48 -27.52 13.11 -18.34
N VAL A 49 -27.34 14.25 -17.68
CA VAL A 49 -26.72 14.32 -16.36
C VAL A 49 -27.73 13.72 -15.37
N ILE A 50 -27.72 12.40 -15.27
CA ILE A 50 -28.40 11.71 -14.16
C ILE A 50 -27.48 11.80 -12.95
N ASP A 51 -28.04 12.27 -11.85
CA ASP A 51 -27.43 12.31 -10.50
C ASP A 51 -27.08 10.89 -9.97
N ALA A 52 -26.15 10.24 -10.64
CA ALA A 52 -25.68 8.88 -10.28
C ALA A 52 -24.39 8.89 -9.43
N LYS A 53 -23.83 10.08 -9.10
CA LYS A 53 -22.52 10.15 -8.42
C LYS A 53 -22.57 9.79 -6.93
N GLU A 54 -23.61 10.09 -6.20
CA GLU A 54 -23.68 9.75 -4.75
C GLU A 54 -23.87 8.25 -4.48
N VAL A 55 -24.50 7.53 -5.40
CA VAL A 55 -24.71 6.07 -5.26
C VAL A 55 -23.44 5.28 -5.63
N ASN A 56 -22.59 5.84 -6.52
CA ASN A 56 -21.40 5.15 -6.99
C ASN A 56 -20.21 5.21 -6.02
N GLU A 57 -20.01 6.30 -5.25
CA GLU A 57 -18.85 6.39 -4.36
C GLU A 57 -18.94 5.45 -3.15
N LYS A 58 -20.14 5.26 -2.57
CA LYS A 58 -20.35 4.23 -1.54
C LYS A 58 -20.24 2.80 -2.09
N LYS A 59 -20.66 2.57 -3.34
CA LYS A 59 -20.51 1.26 -4.00
C LYS A 59 -19.07 0.96 -4.40
N VAL A 60 -18.30 1.97 -4.83
CA VAL A 60 -16.89 1.79 -5.22
C VAL A 60 -16.02 1.49 -3.98
N SER A 61 -16.22 2.19 -2.86
CA SER A 61 -15.46 1.89 -1.62
C SER A 61 -15.82 0.53 -1.02
N THR A 62 -17.11 0.14 -1.02
CA THR A 62 -17.53 -1.20 -0.59
C THR A 62 -17.05 -2.30 -1.56
N LYS A 63 -16.99 -2.02 -2.86
CA LYS A 63 -16.49 -2.97 -3.87
C LYS A 63 -14.99 -3.23 -3.69
N SER A 64 -14.19 -2.19 -3.51
CA SER A 64 -12.73 -2.31 -3.29
C SER A 64 -12.41 -3.05 -1.99
N ASN A 65 -13.12 -2.79 -0.88
CA ASN A 65 -12.92 -3.49 0.38
C ASN A 65 -13.28 -4.99 0.26
N ASN A 66 -14.38 -5.31 -0.42
CA ASN A 66 -14.77 -6.69 -0.67
C ASN A 66 -13.77 -7.42 -1.58
N GLN A 67 -13.19 -6.75 -2.59
CA GLN A 67 -12.14 -7.34 -3.42
C GLN A 67 -10.89 -7.68 -2.61
N GLY A 68 -10.45 -6.79 -1.70
CA GLY A 68 -9.32 -7.07 -0.80
C GLY A 68 -9.57 -8.33 0.04
N ARG A 69 -10.71 -8.38 0.74
CA ARG A 69 -11.11 -9.54 1.56
C ARG A 69 -11.28 -10.83 0.73
N ALA A 70 -11.84 -10.73 -0.46
CA ALA A 70 -11.98 -11.87 -1.35
C ALA A 70 -10.62 -12.40 -1.83
N TYR A 71 -9.67 -11.52 -2.09
CA TYR A 71 -8.31 -11.91 -2.47
C TYR A 71 -7.55 -12.57 -1.30
N GLU A 72 -7.70 -12.06 -0.08
CA GLU A 72 -7.19 -12.72 1.13
C GLU A 72 -7.79 -14.13 1.29
N TYR A 73 -9.09 -14.29 1.00
CA TYR A 73 -9.74 -15.61 1.05
C TYR A 73 -9.18 -16.59 -0.01
N ALA A 74 -8.90 -16.11 -1.22
CA ALA A 74 -8.24 -16.92 -2.24
C ALA A 74 -6.88 -17.43 -1.77
N TRP A 75 -6.10 -16.58 -1.09
CA TRP A 75 -4.80 -16.95 -0.53
C TRP A 75 -4.90 -18.01 0.55
N ILE A 76 -5.78 -17.88 1.52
CA ILE A 76 -5.90 -18.89 2.59
C ILE A 76 -6.39 -20.23 2.04
N LYS A 77 -7.27 -20.23 1.04
CA LYS A 77 -7.72 -21.45 0.34
C LYS A 77 -6.57 -22.13 -0.40
N THR A 78 -5.74 -21.36 -1.12
CA THR A 78 -4.61 -21.89 -1.87
C THR A 78 -3.55 -22.46 -0.93
N LEU A 79 -3.22 -21.74 0.15
CA LEU A 79 -2.33 -22.24 1.21
C LEU A 79 -2.85 -23.54 1.82
N TYR A 80 -4.13 -23.58 2.21
CA TYR A 80 -4.73 -24.76 2.80
C TYR A 80 -4.65 -25.95 1.85
N LYS A 81 -5.03 -25.77 0.57
CA LYS A 81 -4.98 -26.83 -0.44
C LYS A 81 -3.56 -27.40 -0.60
N ALA A 82 -2.55 -26.52 -0.69
CA ALA A 82 -1.17 -26.95 -0.84
C ALA A 82 -0.61 -27.64 0.41
N LEU A 83 -0.95 -27.14 1.60
CA LEU A 83 -0.39 -27.64 2.85
C LEU A 83 -1.09 -28.91 3.36
N CYS A 84 -2.39 -29.07 3.16
CA CYS A 84 -3.10 -30.26 3.61
C CYS A 84 -2.66 -31.55 2.89
N GLU A 85 -1.99 -31.44 1.73
CA GLU A 85 -1.36 -32.56 1.04
C GLU A 85 -0.02 -32.97 1.69
N MET A 86 0.61 -32.07 2.44
CA MET A 86 1.93 -32.27 3.05
C MET A 86 1.86 -32.59 4.53
N ARG A 87 0.88 -32.02 5.24
CA ARG A 87 0.78 -32.11 6.69
C ARG A 87 -0.63 -31.83 7.20
N LYS A 88 -0.87 -32.17 8.48
CA LYS A 88 -2.12 -31.77 9.16
C LYS A 88 -2.23 -30.27 9.22
N THR A 89 -3.24 -29.71 8.53
CA THR A 89 -3.44 -28.26 8.42
C THR A 89 -4.89 -27.93 8.74
N ARG A 90 -5.11 -26.83 9.44
CA ARG A 90 -6.45 -26.33 9.81
C ARG A 90 -6.57 -24.83 9.59
N ILE A 91 -7.70 -24.40 9.04
CA ILE A 91 -8.09 -22.99 9.04
C ILE A 91 -8.84 -22.70 10.34
N VAL A 92 -8.44 -21.67 11.07
CA VAL A 92 -9.08 -21.23 12.31
C VAL A 92 -10.43 -20.59 11.99
N ASP A 93 -11.50 -21.11 12.59
CA ASP A 93 -12.84 -20.55 12.46
C ASP A 93 -12.97 -19.28 13.33
N ASN A 94 -13.13 -18.14 12.67
CA ASN A 94 -13.32 -16.85 13.33
C ASN A 94 -14.15 -15.87 12.47
N SER A 95 -14.51 -14.72 13.05
CA SER A 95 -15.34 -13.72 12.37
C SER A 95 -14.71 -13.15 11.11
N SER A 96 -13.37 -13.06 11.05
CA SER A 96 -12.64 -12.57 9.87
C SER A 96 -12.73 -13.57 8.72
N LEU A 97 -12.64 -14.88 9.00
CA LEU A 97 -12.86 -15.94 8.01
C LEU A 97 -14.24 -15.79 7.36
N HIS A 98 -15.29 -15.69 8.18
CA HIS A 98 -16.66 -15.57 7.66
C HIS A 98 -16.88 -14.28 6.85
N ALA A 99 -16.26 -13.17 7.26
CA ALA A 99 -16.32 -11.91 6.52
C ALA A 99 -15.63 -12.02 5.15
N ASN A 100 -14.46 -12.68 5.10
CA ASN A 100 -13.70 -12.87 3.86
C ASN A 100 -14.39 -13.90 2.94
N GLU A 101 -14.97 -14.96 3.48
CA GLU A 101 -15.79 -15.92 2.74
C GLU A 101 -17.02 -15.25 2.11
N LYS A 102 -17.72 -14.41 2.88
CA LYS A 102 -18.84 -13.64 2.36
C LYS A 102 -18.42 -12.69 1.23
N ALA A 103 -17.27 -12.03 1.38
CA ALA A 103 -16.73 -11.17 0.35
C ALA A 103 -16.37 -11.95 -0.92
N TRP A 104 -15.78 -13.14 -0.77
CA TRP A 104 -15.51 -14.07 -1.87
C TRP A 104 -16.77 -14.46 -2.65
N ALA A 105 -17.84 -14.80 -1.95
CA ALA A 105 -19.11 -15.20 -2.56
C ALA A 105 -19.78 -14.06 -3.36
N LEU A 106 -19.38 -12.80 -3.15
CA LEU A 106 -19.86 -11.65 -3.91
C LEU A 106 -19.08 -11.39 -5.21
N MET A 107 -17.96 -12.08 -5.42
CA MET A 107 -17.16 -11.95 -6.64
C MET A 107 -17.74 -12.81 -7.76
N ASP A 108 -17.69 -12.32 -8.98
CA ASP A 108 -17.98 -13.11 -10.17
C ASP A 108 -16.90 -14.18 -10.42
N GLU A 109 -17.22 -15.16 -11.27
CA GLU A 109 -16.33 -16.28 -11.56
C GLU A 109 -14.98 -15.83 -12.15
N GLU A 110 -14.97 -14.80 -12.99
CA GLU A 110 -13.75 -14.25 -13.60
C GLU A 110 -12.81 -13.68 -12.55
N MET A 111 -13.36 -12.91 -11.61
CA MET A 111 -12.58 -12.33 -10.51
C MET A 111 -12.08 -13.42 -9.54
N GLN A 112 -12.93 -14.40 -9.21
CA GLN A 112 -12.54 -15.54 -8.39
C GLN A 112 -11.39 -16.31 -9.04
N GLN A 113 -11.49 -16.59 -10.33
CA GLN A 113 -10.44 -17.28 -11.09
C GLN A 113 -9.15 -16.46 -11.12
N THR A 114 -9.23 -15.14 -11.35
CA THR A 114 -8.10 -14.23 -11.34
C THR A 114 -7.37 -14.26 -10.00
N PHE A 115 -8.10 -14.23 -8.89
CA PHE A 115 -7.53 -14.28 -7.54
C PHE A 115 -6.87 -15.63 -7.24
N MET A 116 -7.47 -16.73 -7.68
CA MET A 116 -6.88 -18.06 -7.52
C MET A 116 -5.59 -18.21 -8.31
N ILE A 117 -5.58 -17.82 -9.59
CA ILE A 117 -4.38 -17.86 -10.45
C ILE A 117 -3.25 -17.02 -9.83
N SER A 118 -3.59 -15.83 -9.30
CA SER A 118 -2.63 -14.97 -8.64
C SER A 118 -2.00 -15.65 -7.41
N ALA A 119 -2.82 -16.25 -6.54
CA ALA A 119 -2.34 -16.97 -5.35
C ALA A 119 -1.52 -18.22 -5.74
N GLU A 120 -2.02 -19.04 -6.65
CA GLU A 120 -1.35 -20.26 -7.12
C GLU A 120 0.02 -19.97 -7.76
N SER A 121 0.18 -18.84 -8.45
CA SER A 121 1.45 -18.46 -9.08
C SER A 121 2.60 -18.25 -8.09
N ALA A 122 2.28 -17.90 -6.84
CA ALA A 122 3.26 -17.50 -5.84
C ALA A 122 3.41 -18.51 -4.68
N ILE A 123 2.52 -19.48 -4.57
CA ILE A 123 2.47 -20.40 -3.43
C ILE A 123 3.77 -21.21 -3.30
N ASP A 124 4.28 -21.76 -4.41
CA ASP A 124 5.51 -22.57 -4.40
C ASP A 124 6.71 -21.76 -3.91
N THR A 125 6.76 -20.48 -4.28
CA THR A 125 7.83 -19.57 -3.82
C THR A 125 7.73 -19.32 -2.31
N VAL A 126 6.53 -19.12 -1.77
CA VAL A 126 6.32 -18.94 -0.33
C VAL A 126 6.70 -20.21 0.43
N LEU A 127 6.28 -21.40 -0.06
CA LEU A 127 6.62 -22.69 0.53
C LEU A 127 8.12 -23.00 0.46
N GLU A 128 8.80 -22.54 -0.59
CA GLU A 128 10.27 -22.68 -0.69
C GLU A 128 11.01 -21.75 0.26
N MET A 129 10.53 -20.51 0.43
CA MET A 129 11.13 -19.58 1.39
C MET A 129 10.94 -19.98 2.85
N GLU A 130 9.92 -20.79 3.17
CA GLU A 130 9.61 -21.20 4.54
C GLU A 130 9.66 -22.71 4.74
N PRO A 131 10.86 -23.29 4.93
CA PRO A 131 11.03 -24.72 5.13
C PRO A 131 10.21 -25.29 6.29
N LYS A 132 10.07 -24.57 7.40
CA LYS A 132 9.26 -24.98 8.55
C LYS A 132 7.77 -25.10 8.24
N MET A 133 7.26 -24.34 7.26
CA MET A 133 5.88 -24.46 6.81
C MET A 133 5.68 -25.68 5.92
N SER A 134 6.60 -25.95 5.01
CA SER A 134 6.49 -27.00 3.99
C SER A 134 7.04 -28.37 4.43
N GLU A 135 7.75 -28.45 5.55
CA GLU A 135 8.24 -29.73 6.07
C GLU A 135 7.09 -30.57 6.61
N GLY A 136 7.03 -31.84 6.20
CA GLY A 136 6.10 -32.81 6.74
C GLY A 136 6.38 -33.07 8.23
N SER A 137 5.38 -32.93 9.09
CA SER A 137 5.47 -33.12 10.53
C SER A 137 4.16 -33.64 11.09
N SER A 138 4.20 -34.29 12.26
CA SER A 138 3.00 -34.79 12.95
C SER A 138 2.20 -33.69 13.66
N ASP A 139 2.82 -32.52 13.93
CA ASP A 139 2.14 -31.39 14.54
C ASP A 139 1.17 -30.69 13.57
N GLU A 140 0.18 -30.03 14.13
CA GLU A 140 -0.80 -29.27 13.36
C GLU A 140 -0.25 -27.89 12.96
N LEU A 141 -0.48 -27.49 11.70
CA LEU A 141 -0.28 -26.13 11.23
C LEU A 141 -1.63 -25.42 11.16
N THR A 142 -1.70 -24.21 11.71
CA THR A 142 -2.92 -23.39 11.66
C THR A 142 -2.75 -22.19 10.74
N LEU A 143 -3.81 -21.91 9.98
CA LEU A 143 -3.96 -20.72 9.16
C LEU A 143 -5.05 -19.85 9.78
N GLU A 144 -4.76 -18.62 10.11
CA GLU A 144 -5.70 -17.74 10.79
C GLU A 144 -5.74 -16.36 10.15
N PHE A 145 -6.94 -15.85 9.86
CA PHE A 145 -7.10 -14.43 9.55
C PHE A 145 -6.96 -13.59 10.80
N GLN A 146 -6.19 -12.52 10.72
CA GLN A 146 -6.09 -11.54 11.79
C GLN A 146 -7.45 -10.87 12.03
N LYS A 147 -7.69 -10.50 13.29
CA LYS A 147 -8.89 -9.76 13.68
C LYS A 147 -8.80 -8.32 13.21
N ASP A 148 -9.93 -7.77 12.76
CA ASP A 148 -10.04 -6.33 12.49
C ASP A 148 -9.56 -5.53 13.73
N GLY A 149 -8.61 -4.63 13.52
CA GLY A 149 -7.99 -3.84 14.59
C GLY A 149 -6.60 -4.28 15.04
N ALA A 150 -6.07 -5.42 14.59
CA ALA A 150 -4.68 -5.81 14.86
C ALA A 150 -3.68 -4.76 14.33
N GLY A 151 -3.98 -4.15 13.18
CA GLY A 151 -3.18 -3.06 12.59
C GLY A 151 -3.06 -1.81 13.48
N VAL A 152 -3.98 -1.57 14.40
CA VAL A 152 -3.87 -0.49 15.40
C VAL A 152 -2.75 -0.78 16.40
N LYS A 153 -2.48 -2.07 16.64
CA LYS A 153 -1.40 -2.55 17.52
C LYS A 153 -0.07 -2.77 16.78
N GLY A 154 0.02 -2.37 15.50
CA GLY A 154 1.23 -2.52 14.70
C GLY A 154 1.38 -3.86 13.98
N ASP A 155 0.42 -4.79 14.07
CA ASP A 155 0.44 -6.02 13.30
C ASP A 155 -0.32 -5.83 11.97
N VAL A 156 0.41 -5.81 10.87
CA VAL A 156 -0.10 -5.54 9.50
C VAL A 156 -0.38 -6.82 8.70
N ARG A 157 -0.22 -7.98 9.33
CA ARG A 157 -0.44 -9.27 8.69
C ARG A 157 -1.93 -9.54 8.52
N ASP A 158 -2.35 -9.99 7.37
CA ASP A 158 -3.74 -10.34 7.07
C ASP A 158 -3.99 -11.84 7.39
N ILE A 159 -3.00 -12.70 7.12
CA ILE A 159 -3.01 -14.13 7.48
C ILE A 159 -1.79 -14.43 8.34
N VAL A 160 -2.01 -15.13 9.46
CA VAL A 160 -0.95 -15.67 10.33
C VAL A 160 -0.94 -17.19 10.21
N ILE A 161 0.24 -17.77 10.06
CA ILE A 161 0.52 -19.19 9.92
C ILE A 161 1.33 -19.62 11.12
N ARG A 162 0.84 -20.61 11.89
CA ARG A 162 1.46 -21.04 13.16
C ARG A 162 1.68 -22.53 13.23
N ARG A 163 2.77 -22.88 13.90
CA ARG A 163 3.04 -24.21 14.46
C ARG A 163 3.27 -24.04 15.96
N GLU A 164 2.23 -24.26 16.76
CA GLU A 164 2.27 -24.01 18.19
C GLU A 164 3.28 -24.92 18.92
N ASP A 165 3.40 -26.17 18.49
CA ASP A 165 4.29 -27.16 19.12
C ASP A 165 5.79 -26.77 19.07
N ILE A 166 6.18 -25.89 18.17
CA ILE A 166 7.56 -25.42 18.02
C ILE A 166 7.67 -23.90 18.17
N GLU A 167 6.63 -23.23 18.68
CA GLU A 167 6.60 -21.77 18.87
C GLU A 167 7.01 -20.98 17.62
N TRP A 168 6.52 -21.40 16.46
CA TRP A 168 6.85 -20.79 15.19
C TRP A 168 5.63 -20.15 14.54
N GLU A 169 5.79 -18.93 14.09
CA GLU A 169 4.78 -18.24 13.27
C GLU A 169 5.42 -17.35 12.21
N ILE A 170 4.69 -17.15 11.12
CA ILE A 170 4.94 -16.13 10.11
C ILE A 170 3.63 -15.49 9.69
N GLY A 171 3.72 -14.36 8.97
CA GLY A 171 2.55 -13.68 8.44
C GLY A 171 2.63 -13.33 6.97
N LEU A 172 1.46 -13.20 6.36
CA LEU A 172 1.28 -12.65 5.03
C LEU A 172 0.44 -11.38 5.11
N SER A 173 0.90 -10.31 4.46
CA SER A 173 0.09 -9.12 4.19
C SER A 173 -0.30 -9.10 2.71
N ILE A 174 -1.59 -9.19 2.43
CA ILE A 174 -2.11 -9.49 1.09
C ILE A 174 -2.82 -8.26 0.52
N LYS A 175 -2.40 -7.82 -0.66
CA LYS A 175 -2.92 -6.60 -1.31
C LYS A 175 -3.26 -6.86 -2.77
N HIS A 176 -4.44 -6.42 -3.19
CA HIS A 176 -4.90 -6.52 -4.56
C HIS A 176 -4.67 -5.19 -5.30
N ASN A 177 -3.78 -5.17 -6.29
CA ASN A 177 -3.45 -4.00 -7.13
C ASN A 177 -3.07 -2.72 -6.34
N HIS A 178 -2.56 -2.85 -5.10
CA HIS A 178 -2.35 -1.71 -4.22
C HIS A 178 -1.04 -1.80 -3.45
N ASP A 179 -0.22 -0.74 -3.55
CA ASP A 179 1.10 -0.69 -2.92
C ASP A 179 1.15 0.08 -1.61
N ALA A 180 0.10 0.83 -1.27
CA ALA A 180 0.15 1.67 -0.08
C ALA A 180 0.55 0.87 1.15
N VAL A 181 1.38 1.52 1.97
CA VAL A 181 1.90 0.93 3.19
C VAL A 181 0.85 1.02 4.29
N LYS A 182 0.39 2.24 4.54
CA LYS A 182 -0.65 2.52 5.54
C LYS A 182 -1.45 3.75 5.12
N HIS A 183 -2.75 3.75 5.43
CA HIS A 183 -3.61 4.90 5.26
C HIS A 183 -3.75 5.61 6.60
N SER A 184 -2.98 6.66 6.79
CA SER A 184 -3.10 7.53 7.96
C SER A 184 -3.98 8.74 7.66
N ARG A 185 -4.25 9.55 8.67
CA ARG A 185 -4.99 10.80 8.53
C ARG A 185 -4.31 11.92 9.31
N LEU A 186 -4.43 13.14 8.81
CA LEU A 186 -4.17 14.35 9.59
C LEU A 186 -5.51 14.97 9.97
N SER A 187 -5.69 15.30 11.23
CA SER A 187 -6.93 15.91 11.74
C SER A 187 -6.67 16.66 13.05
N HIS A 188 -7.64 17.49 13.43
CA HIS A 188 -7.61 18.23 14.70
C HIS A 188 -7.65 17.38 15.97
N LYS A 189 -7.81 16.07 15.87
CA LYS A 189 -7.93 15.14 17.01
C LYS A 189 -6.87 14.06 17.06
N LEU A 190 -6.21 13.81 15.93
CA LEU A 190 -5.27 12.72 15.80
C LEU A 190 -3.87 13.27 15.98
N ASP A 191 -3.22 12.86 17.05
CA ASP A 191 -1.82 13.17 17.32
C ASP A 191 -0.94 12.16 16.60
N PHE A 192 -0.54 12.52 15.38
CA PHE A 192 0.25 11.61 14.56
C PHE A 192 1.64 11.36 15.17
N GLY A 193 2.21 12.34 15.87
CA GLY A 193 3.51 12.18 16.51
C GLY A 193 3.47 11.12 17.58
N LYS A 194 2.45 11.14 18.44
CA LYS A 194 2.23 10.11 19.44
C LYS A 194 1.98 8.72 18.83
N GLU A 195 1.20 8.67 17.73
CA GLU A 195 0.89 7.39 17.10
C GLU A 195 2.05 6.79 16.30
N TRP A 196 2.84 7.63 15.60
CA TRP A 196 3.84 7.14 14.65
C TRP A 196 5.21 6.92 15.25
N PHE A 197 5.57 7.69 16.28
CA PHE A 197 6.90 7.62 16.89
C PHE A 197 6.91 7.86 18.39
N ASP A 198 5.75 7.68 19.05
CA ASP A 198 5.57 7.72 20.51
C ASP A 198 6.03 9.04 21.14
N MET A 199 5.87 10.16 20.41
CA MET A 199 6.18 11.50 20.86
C MET A 199 5.03 12.44 20.50
N PRO A 200 4.32 13.01 21.46
CA PRO A 200 3.22 13.93 21.19
C PRO A 200 3.65 15.11 20.32
N CYS A 201 2.76 15.53 19.43
CA CYS A 201 2.95 16.73 18.64
C CYS A 201 3.07 17.97 19.55
N SER A 202 3.93 18.91 19.15
CA SER A 202 4.18 20.14 19.88
C SER A 202 2.98 21.10 19.83
N ASP A 203 2.92 22.03 20.80
CA ASP A 203 1.94 23.12 20.75
C ASP A 203 2.07 23.94 19.47
N ALA A 204 3.29 24.15 18.97
CA ALA A 204 3.55 24.86 17.73
C ALA A 204 2.92 24.17 16.50
N TYR A 205 2.92 22.82 16.48
CA TYR A 205 2.21 22.06 15.44
C TYR A 205 0.70 22.32 15.53
N TRP A 206 0.13 22.20 16.73
CA TRP A 206 -1.31 22.38 16.92
C TRP A 206 -1.75 23.80 16.61
N ASP A 207 -0.97 24.82 17.03
CA ASP A 207 -1.24 26.22 16.69
C ASP A 207 -1.24 26.48 15.18
N ALA A 208 -0.35 25.79 14.44
CA ALA A 208 -0.27 25.92 12.98
C ALA A 208 -1.44 25.24 12.25
N VAL A 209 -1.90 24.04 12.70
CA VAL A 209 -2.89 23.27 11.97
C VAL A 209 -4.34 23.51 12.41
N GLN A 210 -4.57 23.97 13.65
CA GLN A 210 -5.90 24.14 14.21
C GLN A 210 -6.76 25.12 13.38
N PRO A 211 -6.27 26.31 12.96
CA PRO A 211 -7.05 27.22 12.14
C PRO A 211 -7.52 26.61 10.82
N ILE A 212 -6.67 25.74 10.22
CA ILE A 212 -7.00 25.07 8.96
C ILE A 212 -8.13 24.04 9.19
N PHE A 213 -8.03 23.23 10.23
CA PHE A 213 -9.05 22.26 10.55
C PHE A 213 -10.36 22.90 11.01
N ASP A 214 -10.33 24.05 11.69
CA ASP A 214 -11.51 24.82 12.06
C ASP A 214 -12.21 25.38 10.81
N MET A 215 -11.45 25.89 9.84
CA MET A 215 -11.99 26.29 8.54
C MET A 215 -12.65 25.10 7.83
N LEU A 216 -11.96 23.95 7.72
CA LEU A 216 -12.52 22.74 7.09
C LEU A 216 -13.77 22.24 7.82
N LYS A 217 -13.82 22.37 9.15
CA LYS A 217 -15.01 22.01 9.92
C LYS A 217 -16.19 22.93 9.62
N ASN A 218 -15.96 24.24 9.54
CA ASN A 218 -16.98 25.21 9.16
C ASN A 218 -17.52 24.92 7.75
N GLU A 219 -16.64 24.65 6.79
CA GLU A 219 -17.04 24.28 5.43
C GLU A 219 -17.84 22.97 5.39
N LYS A 220 -17.48 21.98 6.20
CA LYS A 220 -18.26 20.76 6.36
C LYS A 220 -19.66 21.04 6.89
N ASP A 221 -19.75 21.86 7.95
CA ASP A 221 -21.01 22.20 8.60
C ASP A 221 -21.94 23.01 7.66
N ASN A 222 -21.36 23.77 6.73
CA ASN A 222 -22.06 24.46 5.64
C ASN A 222 -22.47 23.52 4.48
N GLY A 223 -22.01 22.25 4.49
CA GLY A 223 -22.30 21.29 3.44
C GLY A 223 -21.49 21.47 2.16
N SER A 224 -20.40 22.23 2.21
CA SER A 224 -19.54 22.55 1.06
C SER A 224 -18.90 21.31 0.44
N ARG A 225 -18.70 21.36 -0.89
CA ARG A 225 -17.94 20.35 -1.62
C ARG A 225 -16.46 20.73 -1.62
N TRP A 226 -15.60 19.70 -1.68
CA TRP A 226 -14.15 19.91 -1.76
C TRP A 226 -13.73 20.73 -2.98
N SER A 227 -14.46 20.61 -4.09
CA SER A 227 -14.21 21.40 -5.31
C SER A 227 -14.51 22.89 -5.16
N GLU A 228 -15.28 23.30 -4.15
CA GLU A 228 -15.69 24.67 -3.89
C GLU A 228 -14.67 25.45 -3.02
N ILE A 229 -13.72 24.73 -2.39
CA ILE A 229 -12.64 25.38 -1.67
C ILE A 229 -11.65 25.97 -2.69
N ASN A 230 -11.59 27.30 -2.72
CA ASN A 230 -10.63 28.02 -3.54
C ASN A 230 -9.23 27.91 -2.94
N ASP A 231 -8.22 27.94 -3.81
CA ASP A 231 -6.80 27.98 -3.44
C ASP A 231 -6.40 26.92 -2.39
N LYS A 232 -7.07 25.76 -2.42
CA LYS A 232 -6.87 24.68 -1.44
C LYS A 232 -5.43 24.20 -1.30
N ASP A 233 -4.64 24.36 -2.34
CA ASP A 233 -3.21 24.05 -2.29
C ASP A 233 -2.50 25.00 -1.32
N GLU A 234 -2.78 26.30 -1.41
CA GLU A 234 -2.15 27.34 -0.61
C GLU A 234 -2.74 27.43 0.80
N VAL A 235 -4.07 27.22 0.95
CA VAL A 235 -4.74 27.44 2.24
C VAL A 235 -4.88 26.17 3.06
N VAL A 236 -4.69 24.97 2.46
CA VAL A 236 -4.84 23.68 3.16
C VAL A 236 -3.59 22.82 3.02
N TYR A 237 -3.22 22.40 1.79
CA TYR A 237 -2.22 21.36 1.63
C TYR A 237 -0.80 21.82 2.01
N VAL A 238 -0.35 22.93 1.44
CA VAL A 238 1.01 23.42 1.69
C VAL A 238 1.24 23.73 3.18
N PRO A 239 0.37 24.51 3.88
CA PRO A 239 0.61 24.80 5.29
C PRO A 239 0.51 23.55 6.19
N LEU A 240 -0.40 22.59 5.92
CA LEU A 240 -0.45 21.35 6.67
C LEU A 240 0.82 20.50 6.47
N LEU A 241 1.36 20.46 5.24
CA LEU A 241 2.59 19.73 4.97
C LEU A 241 3.82 20.42 5.57
N HIS A 242 3.87 21.75 5.60
CA HIS A 242 4.92 22.46 6.33
C HIS A 242 4.88 22.14 7.83
N ALA A 243 3.70 22.22 8.47
CA ALA A 243 3.56 21.87 9.87
C ALA A 243 3.96 20.41 10.15
N PHE A 244 3.59 19.46 9.27
CA PHE A 244 4.02 18.08 9.35
C PHE A 244 5.55 17.94 9.27
N MET A 245 6.18 18.60 8.29
CA MET A 245 7.63 18.55 8.10
C MET A 245 8.39 19.15 9.29
N ASP A 246 7.92 20.26 9.80
CA ASP A 246 8.54 20.95 10.95
C ASP A 246 8.45 20.07 12.20
N GLU A 247 7.29 19.42 12.41
CA GLU A 247 7.07 18.54 13.54
C GLU A 247 7.93 17.26 13.46
N VAL A 248 8.02 16.64 12.29
CA VAL A 248 8.93 15.50 12.06
C VAL A 248 10.38 15.88 12.30
N ASN A 249 10.81 17.04 11.81
CA ASN A 249 12.16 17.54 12.04
C ASN A 249 12.44 17.85 13.53
N ARG A 250 11.45 18.40 14.26
CA ARG A 250 11.52 18.59 15.70
C ARG A 250 11.70 17.25 16.43
N ALA A 251 10.80 16.30 16.13
CA ALA A 251 10.85 14.98 16.75
C ALA A 251 12.19 14.27 16.52
N TYR A 252 12.75 14.37 15.31
CA TYR A 252 14.06 13.79 15.01
C TYR A 252 15.22 14.49 15.74
N LYS A 253 15.10 15.79 16.05
CA LYS A 253 16.11 16.48 16.89
C LYS A 253 16.09 15.96 18.33
N GLU A 254 14.92 15.69 18.86
CA GLU A 254 14.71 15.24 20.23
C GLU A 254 14.98 13.75 20.42
N ASP A 255 14.51 12.90 19.48
CA ASP A 255 14.72 11.44 19.51
C ASP A 255 15.33 10.96 18.18
N LYS A 256 16.59 10.57 18.21
CA LYS A 256 17.30 10.03 17.04
C LYS A 256 16.77 8.65 16.60
N ASN A 257 15.97 7.99 17.42
CA ASN A 257 15.31 6.73 17.07
C ASN A 257 13.95 6.92 16.35
N MET A 258 13.51 8.18 16.17
CA MET A 258 12.25 8.50 15.50
C MET A 258 12.11 7.86 14.12
N PRO A 259 13.13 7.84 13.22
CA PRO A 259 13.02 7.23 11.91
C PRO A 259 12.67 5.74 11.97
N ARG A 260 13.27 5.00 12.89
CA ARG A 260 12.96 3.58 13.13
C ARG A 260 11.51 3.41 13.59
N LYS A 261 11.08 4.14 14.61
CA LYS A 261 9.71 4.08 15.14
C LYS A 261 8.68 4.39 14.05
N MET A 262 8.95 5.39 13.21
CA MET A 262 8.07 5.75 12.10
C MET A 262 7.94 4.61 11.08
N ILE A 263 9.03 3.97 10.71
CA ILE A 263 8.99 2.82 9.80
C ILE A 263 8.24 1.65 10.46
N GLU A 264 8.53 1.31 11.71
CA GLU A 264 7.82 0.27 12.46
C GLU A 264 6.30 0.55 12.53
N TYR A 265 5.90 1.80 12.72
CA TYR A 265 4.49 2.18 12.65
C TYR A 265 3.87 1.96 11.26
N LEU A 266 4.61 2.28 10.20
CA LEU A 266 4.11 2.22 8.83
C LEU A 266 4.04 0.81 8.27
N ILE A 267 5.07 0.00 8.50
CA ILE A 267 5.18 -1.35 7.94
C ILE A 267 4.80 -2.46 8.92
N GLY A 268 4.61 -2.13 10.21
CA GLY A 268 4.38 -3.10 11.27
C GLY A 268 5.65 -3.44 12.05
N ILE A 269 5.45 -4.15 13.15
CA ILE A 269 6.52 -4.53 14.11
C ILE A 269 6.90 -6.01 14.00
N GLU A 270 6.14 -6.80 13.25
CA GLU A 270 6.39 -8.24 13.03
C GLU A 270 7.05 -8.48 11.68
N ASP A 271 7.74 -9.60 11.54
CA ASP A 271 8.26 -10.05 10.25
C ASP A 271 7.14 -10.67 9.40
N TYR A 272 7.13 -10.41 8.09
CA TYR A 272 6.10 -10.93 7.20
C TYR A 272 6.50 -10.86 5.72
N TYR A 273 5.73 -11.57 4.90
CA TYR A 273 5.77 -11.44 3.45
C TYR A 273 4.59 -10.57 2.98
N LYS A 274 4.89 -9.47 2.27
CA LYS A 274 3.86 -8.68 1.61
C LYS A 274 3.64 -9.20 0.20
N VAL A 275 2.43 -9.60 -0.08
CA VAL A 275 2.01 -10.14 -1.37
C VAL A 275 1.11 -9.15 -2.07
N VAL A 276 1.44 -8.80 -3.31
CA VAL A 276 0.69 -7.83 -4.11
C VAL A 276 0.37 -8.41 -5.48
N SER A 277 -0.91 -8.57 -5.83
CA SER A 277 -1.28 -8.89 -7.20
C SER A 277 -1.12 -7.67 -8.12
N ARG A 278 -0.74 -7.93 -9.37
CA ARG A 278 -0.62 -6.98 -10.46
C ARG A 278 -1.38 -7.52 -11.67
N ASP A 279 -2.69 -7.40 -11.64
CA ASP A 279 -3.57 -8.01 -12.64
C ASP A 279 -3.23 -7.57 -14.05
N SER A 280 -2.99 -6.28 -14.27
CA SER A 280 -2.61 -5.74 -15.58
C SER A 280 -1.28 -6.28 -16.12
N LYS A 281 -0.40 -6.74 -15.24
CA LYS A 281 0.90 -7.35 -15.59
C LYS A 281 0.88 -8.87 -15.51
N ARG A 282 -0.22 -9.46 -15.06
CA ARG A 282 -0.37 -10.89 -14.78
C ARG A 282 0.79 -11.45 -13.94
N LEU A 283 1.06 -10.79 -12.82
CA LEU A 283 2.05 -11.25 -11.85
C LEU A 283 1.65 -10.98 -10.41
N THR A 284 2.22 -11.80 -9.52
CA THR A 284 2.14 -11.65 -8.07
C THR A 284 3.53 -11.30 -7.56
N MET A 285 3.62 -10.19 -6.82
CA MET A 285 4.87 -9.70 -6.22
C MET A 285 4.94 -10.17 -4.77
N ILE A 286 6.11 -10.63 -4.34
CA ILE A 286 6.39 -10.93 -2.93
C ILE A 286 7.51 -10.02 -2.46
N HIS A 287 7.26 -9.24 -1.42
CA HIS A 287 8.29 -8.47 -0.71
C HIS A 287 8.54 -9.08 0.67
N THR A 288 9.81 -9.19 1.07
CA THR A 288 10.20 -9.82 2.33
C THR A 288 10.54 -8.76 3.38
N PHE A 289 9.76 -8.66 4.45
CA PHE A 289 10.04 -7.77 5.57
C PHE A 289 10.55 -8.62 6.76
N ASN A 290 11.84 -8.92 6.77
CA ASN A 290 12.53 -9.73 7.77
C ASN A 290 13.36 -8.82 8.69
N MET A 291 12.70 -8.11 9.60
CA MET A 291 13.33 -7.10 10.47
C MET A 291 13.96 -7.70 11.73
N HIS A 292 13.44 -8.85 12.16
CA HIS A 292 13.85 -9.53 13.40
C HIS A 292 14.51 -10.88 13.15
N ASP A 293 14.82 -11.17 11.88
CA ASP A 293 15.44 -12.45 11.50
C ASP A 293 14.60 -13.68 11.86
N THR A 294 13.26 -13.59 11.78
CA THR A 294 12.37 -14.72 12.08
C THR A 294 11.92 -15.47 10.83
N LEU A 295 12.00 -14.85 9.63
CA LEU A 295 11.65 -15.50 8.37
C LEU A 295 12.78 -16.41 7.86
N ASN A 296 12.43 -17.30 6.94
CA ASN A 296 13.36 -18.14 6.18
C ASN A 296 14.23 -19.07 7.03
N LYS A 297 13.74 -19.47 8.20
CA LYS A 297 14.49 -20.35 9.10
C LYS A 297 14.49 -21.78 8.60
N PRO A 298 15.62 -22.47 8.65
CA PRO A 298 15.67 -23.87 8.27
C PRO A 298 14.77 -24.72 9.18
N SER A 299 14.24 -25.79 8.64
CA SER A 299 13.65 -26.89 9.40
C SER A 299 14.69 -27.95 9.73
N GLU A 300 14.32 -29.04 10.37
CA GLU A 300 15.25 -30.13 10.71
C GLU A 300 15.86 -30.77 9.46
N ASN A 301 15.09 -30.91 8.39
CA ASN A 301 15.48 -31.67 7.21
C ASN A 301 15.52 -30.84 5.91
N LYS A 302 15.14 -29.55 5.96
CA LYS A 302 15.09 -28.69 4.77
C LYS A 302 15.68 -27.30 5.03
N VAL A 303 16.43 -26.81 4.05
CA VAL A 303 16.92 -25.43 3.97
C VAL A 303 16.36 -24.82 2.69
N SER A 304 15.96 -23.57 2.73
CA SER A 304 15.51 -22.84 1.54
C SER A 304 16.66 -22.61 0.56
N ALA A 305 16.38 -22.75 -0.73
CA ALA A 305 17.30 -22.31 -1.79
C ALA A 305 17.30 -20.79 -1.98
N ILE A 306 16.27 -20.10 -1.49
CA ILE A 306 16.14 -18.65 -1.52
C ILE A 306 16.58 -18.10 -0.16
N THR A 307 17.61 -17.27 -0.13
CA THR A 307 18.02 -16.59 1.11
C THR A 307 17.24 -15.29 1.27
N VAL A 308 16.57 -15.11 2.41
CA VAL A 308 15.86 -13.88 2.77
C VAL A 308 16.72 -13.07 3.75
N PRO A 309 17.33 -11.95 3.32
CA PRO A 309 18.17 -11.14 4.18
C PRO A 309 17.40 -10.47 5.31
N VAL A 310 18.11 -10.15 6.39
CA VAL A 310 17.58 -9.26 7.44
C VAL A 310 17.52 -7.83 6.89
N VAL A 311 16.42 -7.16 7.17
CA VAL A 311 16.17 -5.78 6.74
C VAL A 311 16.61 -4.82 7.82
N GLU A 312 17.56 -3.96 7.52
CA GLU A 312 18.01 -2.92 8.44
C GLU A 312 17.01 -1.76 8.51
N LEU A 313 16.51 -1.48 9.71
CA LEU A 313 15.66 -0.33 9.95
C LEU A 313 16.48 0.98 9.91
N PRO A 314 15.86 2.12 9.56
CA PRO A 314 16.59 3.37 9.44
C PRO A 314 16.99 3.91 10.82
N THR A 315 18.13 4.60 10.84
CA THR A 315 18.66 5.28 12.02
C THR A 315 18.74 6.79 11.84
N ARG A 316 18.60 7.26 10.59
CA ARG A 316 18.82 8.67 10.26
C ARG A 316 17.81 9.19 9.24
N LEU A 317 17.23 10.36 9.56
CA LEU A 317 16.51 11.19 8.58
C LEU A 317 17.55 11.96 7.74
N VAL A 318 17.54 11.70 6.44
CA VAL A 318 18.48 12.33 5.48
C VAL A 318 17.88 13.61 4.92
N ALA A 319 16.64 13.55 4.43
CA ALA A 319 15.92 14.70 3.91
C ALA A 319 14.39 14.49 4.05
N LEU A 320 13.68 15.59 4.17
CA LEU A 320 12.22 15.65 4.10
C LEU A 320 11.86 16.93 3.36
N GLU A 321 11.27 16.81 2.18
CA GLU A 321 11.07 17.92 1.26
C GLU A 321 9.81 17.75 0.43
N PHE A 322 9.30 18.83 -0.15
CA PHE A 322 8.21 18.72 -1.12
C PHE A 322 8.67 17.95 -2.35
N LYS A 323 7.81 17.06 -2.82
CA LYS A 323 8.01 16.41 -4.11
C LYS A 323 8.07 17.48 -5.21
N PRO A 324 9.09 17.47 -6.10
CA PRO A 324 9.21 18.44 -7.18
C PRO A 324 7.92 18.56 -8.01
N GLY A 325 7.39 19.78 -8.10
CA GLY A 325 6.17 20.09 -8.86
C GLY A 325 4.85 19.66 -8.19
N SER A 326 4.87 19.32 -6.89
CA SER A 326 3.67 18.97 -6.13
C SER A 326 3.45 19.92 -4.96
N THR A 327 2.21 20.29 -4.72
CA THR A 327 1.75 21.11 -3.59
C THR A 327 1.12 20.27 -2.47
N ASN A 328 0.85 19.00 -2.73
CA ASN A 328 0.15 18.10 -1.80
C ASN A 328 0.93 16.84 -1.43
N THR A 329 2.21 16.78 -1.79
CA THR A 329 3.05 15.58 -1.55
C THR A 329 4.42 16.00 -1.05
N VAL A 330 4.89 15.35 0.02
CA VAL A 330 6.27 15.43 0.49
C VAL A 330 6.95 14.08 0.37
N GLU A 331 8.26 14.08 0.20
CA GLU A 331 9.11 12.90 0.11
C GLU A 331 10.10 12.91 1.27
N MET A 332 10.23 11.74 1.91
CA MET A 332 11.13 11.49 3.02
C MET A 332 12.20 10.50 2.60
N PHE A 333 13.43 10.86 2.83
CA PHE A 333 14.60 10.04 2.56
C PHE A 333 15.27 9.69 3.88
N LEU A 334 15.35 8.40 4.16
CA LEU A 334 16.03 7.87 5.34
C LEU A 334 17.28 7.10 4.89
N ASP A 335 18.17 6.79 5.81
CA ASP A 335 19.30 5.90 5.51
C ASP A 335 18.84 4.45 5.27
N ASN A 336 19.78 3.57 4.97
CA ASN A 336 19.55 2.14 4.65
C ASN A 336 18.61 1.90 3.46
N GLY A 337 18.36 2.92 2.61
CA GLY A 337 17.56 2.81 1.38
C GLY A 337 16.05 3.04 1.55
N TRP A 338 15.58 3.43 2.73
CA TRP A 338 14.18 3.75 2.96
C TRP A 338 13.80 5.11 2.37
N GLN A 339 12.79 5.11 1.51
CA GLN A 339 12.27 6.32 0.90
C GLN A 339 10.75 6.26 0.82
N LEU A 340 10.07 7.30 1.27
CA LEU A 340 8.62 7.37 1.38
C LEU A 340 8.06 8.62 0.72
N SER A 341 6.88 8.51 0.18
CA SER A 341 6.07 9.62 -0.31
C SER A 341 4.80 9.72 0.54
N PHE A 342 4.48 10.92 0.98
CA PHE A 342 3.31 11.25 1.79
C PHE A 342 2.43 12.23 1.01
N ARG A 343 1.30 11.75 0.50
CA ARG A 343 0.35 12.57 -0.25
C ARG A 343 -0.89 12.85 0.59
N ILE A 344 -1.20 14.13 0.79
CA ILE A 344 -2.41 14.55 1.50
C ILE A 344 -3.54 14.85 0.51
N HIS A 345 -4.77 14.40 0.82
CA HIS A 345 -5.95 14.70 0.03
C HIS A 345 -7.24 14.50 0.83
N ASN A 346 -8.31 15.12 0.38
CA ASN A 346 -9.66 14.83 0.88
C ASN A 346 -10.16 13.50 0.31
N ALA A 347 -10.75 12.65 1.15
CA ALA A 347 -11.15 11.30 0.77
C ALA A 347 -12.56 11.21 0.14
N SER A 348 -13.31 12.31 0.13
CA SER A 348 -14.69 12.36 -0.37
C SER A 348 -14.93 13.61 -1.22
N THR A 349 -16.10 13.67 -1.89
CA THR A 349 -16.54 14.89 -2.60
C THR A 349 -16.96 16.01 -1.66
N LYS A 350 -17.34 15.68 -0.43
CA LYS A 350 -17.68 16.64 0.63
C LYS A 350 -16.44 17.01 1.42
N VAL A 351 -16.43 18.20 1.99
CA VAL A 351 -15.35 18.64 2.87
C VAL A 351 -15.35 17.80 4.14
N GLU A 352 -14.15 17.33 4.55
CA GLU A 352 -13.94 16.61 5.80
C GLU A 352 -12.83 17.31 6.61
N PRO A 353 -13.01 17.53 7.95
CA PRO A 353 -11.99 18.08 8.82
C PRO A 353 -10.96 17.01 9.22
N SER A 354 -10.67 16.10 8.31
CA SER A 354 -9.74 15.00 8.47
C SER A 354 -9.29 14.55 7.09
N LEU A 355 -8.07 14.87 6.72
CA LEU A 355 -7.52 14.58 5.41
C LEU A 355 -6.81 13.23 5.42
N LYS A 356 -6.96 12.48 4.33
CA LYS A 356 -6.25 11.22 4.13
C LYS A 356 -4.79 11.50 3.81
N PHE A 357 -3.90 10.71 4.39
CA PHE A 357 -2.47 10.77 4.16
C PHE A 357 -2.03 9.44 3.56
N ASP A 358 -1.92 9.39 2.23
CA ASP A 358 -1.46 8.20 1.52
C ASP A 358 0.05 8.11 1.62
N VAL A 359 0.53 7.04 2.25
CA VAL A 359 1.95 6.76 2.40
C VAL A 359 2.34 5.63 1.47
N GLN A 360 3.35 5.86 0.64
CA GLN A 360 3.88 4.89 -0.30
C GLN A 360 5.40 4.81 -0.24
N PHE A 361 5.96 3.62 -0.45
CA PHE A 361 7.38 3.49 -0.73
C PHE A 361 7.70 4.01 -2.12
N ILE A 362 8.71 4.88 -2.22
CA ILE A 362 9.36 5.28 -3.47
C ILE A 362 10.76 4.67 -3.59
N GLY A 363 11.27 4.12 -2.52
CA GLY A 363 12.47 3.29 -2.45
C GLY A 363 12.45 2.40 -1.21
N MET A 364 13.05 1.22 -1.32
CA MET A 364 13.19 0.25 -0.23
C MET A 364 14.64 -0.25 -0.14
N PRO A 365 15.08 -0.71 1.04
CA PRO A 365 16.36 -1.39 1.19
C PRO A 365 16.53 -2.53 0.17
N THR A 366 17.74 -2.72 -0.34
CA THR A 366 18.06 -3.85 -1.23
C THR A 366 17.93 -5.20 -0.53
N SER A 367 17.91 -5.23 0.80
CA SER A 367 17.63 -6.41 1.61
C SER A 367 16.15 -6.82 1.63
N VAL A 368 15.25 -5.94 1.26
CA VAL A 368 13.86 -6.32 0.96
C VAL A 368 13.86 -6.98 -0.41
N LEU A 369 13.76 -8.30 -0.45
CA LEU A 369 13.65 -9.00 -1.72
C LEU A 369 12.34 -8.61 -2.41
N ASN A 370 12.41 -8.57 -3.73
CA ASN A 370 11.27 -8.32 -4.60
C ASN A 370 11.20 -9.46 -5.62
N ILE A 371 10.29 -10.42 -5.39
CA ILE A 371 10.18 -11.63 -6.18
C ILE A 371 8.93 -11.54 -7.05
N GLU A 372 9.10 -11.72 -8.36
CA GLU A 372 8.02 -11.70 -9.34
C GLU A 372 7.58 -13.12 -9.70
N CYS A 373 6.35 -13.47 -9.38
CA CYS A 373 5.72 -14.74 -9.73
C CYS A 373 4.75 -14.52 -10.89
N LYS A 374 5.11 -14.97 -12.09
CA LYS A 374 4.28 -14.83 -13.29
C LYS A 374 3.10 -15.78 -13.27
N TRP A 375 1.92 -15.29 -13.62
CA TRP A 375 0.73 -16.12 -13.77
C TRP A 375 0.86 -17.03 -14.98
N LYS A 376 0.51 -18.27 -14.79
CA LYS A 376 0.50 -19.29 -15.87
C LYS A 376 -0.82 -19.29 -16.61
#